data_46a6333ebaabfdbee0a1ff18ad24268a
#
_entry.id   46a6333ebaabfdbee0a1ff18ad24268a
#
_cell.length_a   1.000
_cell.length_b   1.000
_cell.length_c   1.000
_cell.angle_alpha   90.00
_cell.angle_beta   90.00
_cell.angle_gamma   90.00
#
_symmetry.space_group_name_H-M   'P 1'
#
loop_
_entity.id
_entity.type
_entity.pdbx_description
1 polymer ?
#
loop_
_entity_poly.entity_id
_entity_poly.type
_entity_poly.pdbx_seq_one_letter_code
_entity_poly.pdbx_strand_id
1 'polypeptide(L)'
;MDLSALSRVAGLSGLAIPDTIRHMNQSSAHLDGIPGLVGIDHVGIAVENLDSAIEFYATHFGAVLTHRETNSKQLVEEAMIQIGNSTIQLLAATDPASTIAKFIAKSGVGIQQLAYRVTDISAAVAAARALGMRVLYEKEQIGTAGAKINFLHPKDCGGVLVELVEPVKK
;
A
#
# COMPACT_ATOMS: atom_id res chain seq x y z
N MET A 1 -24.32 9.87 -5.76
CA MET A 1 -24.11 11.19 -6.41
C MET A 1 -24.59 11.04 -7.84
N ASP A 2 -25.60 11.81 -8.21
CA ASP A 2 -26.19 11.79 -9.54
C ASP A 2 -25.25 12.49 -10.52
N LEU A 3 -24.71 11.73 -11.48
CA LEU A 3 -23.82 12.22 -12.55
C LEU A 3 -24.54 13.11 -13.58
N SER A 4 -25.87 13.28 -13.48
CA SER A 4 -26.64 14.12 -14.38
C SER A 4 -26.42 15.63 -14.17
N ALA A 5 -25.83 16.02 -13.03
CA ALA A 5 -25.54 17.42 -12.71
C ALA A 5 -24.29 18.00 -13.38
N LEU A 6 -23.37 17.15 -13.87
CA LEU A 6 -22.11 17.58 -14.49
C LEU A 6 -22.24 17.95 -15.98
N SER A 7 -23.35 17.58 -16.63
CA SER A 7 -23.54 17.86 -18.07
C SER A 7 -23.98 19.29 -18.40
N ARG A 8 -24.28 20.12 -17.40
CA ARG A 8 -24.83 21.48 -17.62
C ARG A 8 -23.82 22.64 -17.57
N VAL A 9 -22.55 22.37 -17.27
CA VAL A 9 -21.56 23.45 -17.03
C VAL A 9 -20.53 23.63 -18.16
N ALA A 10 -20.45 22.72 -19.10
CA ALA A 10 -19.56 22.95 -20.25
C ALA A 10 -20.28 22.47 -21.51
N GLY A 11 -20.62 23.35 -22.44
CA GLY A 11 -21.25 23.10 -23.74
C GLY A 11 -20.62 22.01 -24.62
N LEU A 12 -20.40 20.82 -24.07
CA LEU A 12 -19.86 19.62 -24.69
C LEU A 12 -21.00 18.65 -25.05
N SER A 13 -22.04 19.16 -25.69
CA SER A 13 -23.00 18.29 -26.36
C SER A 13 -22.32 17.74 -27.62
N GLY A 14 -21.78 16.53 -27.54
CA GLY A 14 -21.27 15.83 -28.72
C GLY A 14 -20.02 14.98 -28.56
N LEU A 15 -19.38 14.88 -27.39
CA LEU A 15 -18.33 13.90 -27.20
C LEU A 15 -18.95 12.52 -26.96
N ALA A 16 -19.00 11.70 -28.00
CA ALA A 16 -19.30 10.27 -27.88
C ALA A 16 -18.20 9.64 -26.98
N ILE A 17 -18.63 9.02 -25.89
CA ILE A 17 -17.73 8.17 -25.08
C ILE A 17 -17.18 7.10 -26.03
N PRO A 18 -15.87 6.95 -26.22
CA PRO A 18 -15.31 5.94 -27.09
C PRO A 18 -15.87 4.57 -26.70
N ASP A 19 -16.25 3.76 -27.69
CA ASP A 19 -16.81 2.42 -27.46
C ASP A 19 -15.90 1.54 -26.59
N THR A 20 -14.60 1.79 -26.59
CA THR A 20 -13.61 1.16 -25.70
C THR A 20 -13.96 1.31 -24.21
N ILE A 21 -14.52 2.46 -23.79
CA ILE A 21 -14.91 2.69 -22.38
C ILE A 21 -16.26 2.03 -22.07
N ARG A 22 -17.17 1.94 -23.08
CA ARG A 22 -18.45 1.26 -22.93
C ARG A 22 -18.30 -0.26 -22.77
N HIS A 23 -17.32 -0.86 -23.43
CA HIS A 23 -17.05 -2.30 -23.34
C HIS A 23 -16.35 -2.70 -22.04
N MET A 24 -15.65 -1.79 -21.36
CA MET A 24 -15.05 -2.09 -20.06
C MET A 24 -16.09 -2.30 -18.93
N ASN A 25 -17.35 -1.95 -19.13
CA ASN A 25 -18.40 -2.07 -18.11
C ASN A 25 -19.38 -3.24 -18.36
N GLN A 26 -19.19 -4.06 -19.41
CA GLN A 26 -20.09 -5.17 -19.76
C GLN A 26 -19.43 -6.54 -19.88
N SER A 27 -18.12 -6.62 -19.66
CA SER A 27 -17.42 -7.88 -19.52
C SER A 27 -17.11 -8.10 -18.05
N SER A 28 -17.87 -8.94 -17.38
CA SER A 28 -17.42 -9.67 -16.19
C SER A 28 -16.36 -10.71 -16.61
N ALA A 29 -15.45 -10.34 -17.50
CA ALA A 29 -14.17 -10.98 -17.57
C ALA A 29 -13.54 -10.71 -16.20
N HIS A 30 -13.54 -11.70 -15.32
CA HIS A 30 -12.61 -11.76 -14.23
C HIS A 30 -11.26 -11.43 -14.84
N LEU A 31 -10.77 -10.21 -14.60
CA LEU A 31 -9.35 -9.98 -14.69
C LEU A 31 -8.80 -10.96 -13.66
N ASP A 32 -8.09 -11.98 -14.16
CA ASP A 32 -7.37 -12.95 -13.32
C ASP A 32 -6.24 -12.22 -12.60
N GLY A 33 -6.61 -11.30 -11.72
CA GLY A 33 -5.72 -10.53 -10.87
C GLY A 33 -5.31 -11.34 -9.64
N ILE A 34 -4.68 -10.68 -8.69
CA ILE A 34 -4.30 -11.29 -7.41
C ILE A 34 -5.57 -11.63 -6.64
N PRO A 35 -5.83 -12.92 -6.31
CA PRO A 35 -7.05 -13.33 -5.63
C PRO A 35 -7.07 -12.84 -4.18
N GLY A 36 -8.28 -12.62 -3.64
CA GLY A 36 -8.47 -12.23 -2.25
C GLY A 36 -8.00 -10.81 -1.91
N LEU A 37 -7.71 -9.97 -2.90
CA LEU A 37 -7.36 -8.58 -2.71
C LEU A 37 -8.58 -7.81 -2.23
N VAL A 38 -8.47 -7.19 -1.04
CA VAL A 38 -9.58 -6.50 -0.36
C VAL A 38 -9.52 -4.98 -0.63
N GLY A 39 -8.32 -4.40 -0.66
CA GLY A 39 -8.10 -2.96 -0.83
C GLY A 39 -6.75 -2.52 -0.29
N ILE A 40 -6.56 -1.21 -0.16
CA ILE A 40 -5.38 -0.65 0.50
C ILE A 40 -5.48 -0.97 1.99
N ASP A 41 -4.41 -1.54 2.55
CA ASP A 41 -4.25 -1.77 3.98
C ASP A 41 -3.68 -0.53 4.66
N HIS A 42 -2.54 -0.07 4.18
CA HIS A 42 -1.87 1.14 4.65
C HIS A 42 -0.90 1.70 3.60
N VAL A 43 -0.42 2.91 3.85
CA VAL A 43 0.67 3.55 3.11
C VAL A 43 1.88 3.63 4.03
N GLY A 44 3.01 3.06 3.61
CA GLY A 44 4.27 3.12 4.35
C GLY A 44 5.06 4.37 4.00
N ILE A 45 5.43 5.15 5.02
CA ILE A 45 6.20 6.39 4.88
C ILE A 45 7.51 6.25 5.67
N ALA A 46 8.63 6.35 4.97
CA ALA A 46 9.95 6.39 5.57
C ALA A 46 10.21 7.77 6.19
N VAL A 47 10.61 7.81 7.45
CA VAL A 47 10.88 9.02 8.24
C VAL A 47 12.23 8.92 8.93
N GLU A 48 12.87 10.05 9.20
CA GLU A 48 14.17 10.08 9.92
C GLU A 48 14.00 9.81 11.43
N ASN A 49 12.93 10.35 12.02
CA ASN A 49 12.65 10.22 13.44
C ASN A 49 11.18 9.89 13.66
N LEU A 50 10.92 8.77 14.32
CA LEU A 50 9.57 8.25 14.48
C LEU A 50 8.71 9.12 15.40
N ASP A 51 9.27 9.59 16.53
CA ASP A 51 8.54 10.40 17.51
C ASP A 51 8.11 11.74 16.90
N SER A 52 9.04 12.43 16.24
CA SER A 52 8.75 13.69 15.56
C SER A 52 7.70 13.53 14.46
N ALA A 53 7.73 12.41 13.73
CA ALA A 53 6.73 12.12 12.71
C ALA A 53 5.36 11.85 13.31
N ILE A 54 5.26 11.06 14.39
CA ILE A 54 4.01 10.81 15.11
C ILE A 54 3.41 12.14 15.60
N GLU A 55 4.21 12.98 16.24
CA GLU A 55 3.79 14.30 16.72
C GLU A 55 3.30 15.20 15.58
N PHE A 56 4.04 15.23 14.46
CA PHE A 56 3.64 15.99 13.28
C PHE A 56 2.27 15.57 12.75
N TYR A 57 2.05 14.28 12.55
CA TYR A 57 0.78 13.78 12.03
C TYR A 57 -0.37 13.94 13.03
N ALA A 58 -0.11 13.79 14.34
CA ALA A 58 -1.11 14.04 15.37
C ALA A 58 -1.54 15.51 15.38
N THR A 59 -0.56 16.43 15.37
CA THR A 59 -0.81 17.88 15.48
C THR A 59 -1.48 18.46 14.25
N HIS A 60 -1.03 18.05 13.03
CA HIS A 60 -1.47 18.70 11.79
C HIS A 60 -2.66 17.99 11.13
N PHE A 61 -2.80 16.68 11.35
CA PHE A 61 -3.83 15.86 10.67
C PHE A 61 -4.78 15.15 11.65
N GLY A 62 -4.61 15.34 12.96
CA GLY A 62 -5.43 14.66 13.97
C GLY A 62 -5.25 13.14 13.96
N ALA A 63 -4.08 12.67 13.54
CA ALA A 63 -3.78 11.25 13.51
C ALA A 63 -3.70 10.65 14.92
N VAL A 64 -4.19 9.42 15.07
CA VAL A 64 -4.15 8.68 16.33
C VAL A 64 -3.17 7.52 16.19
N LEU A 65 -2.19 7.43 17.11
CA LEU A 65 -1.29 6.28 17.20
C LEU A 65 -2.09 5.05 17.66
N THR A 66 -2.08 3.99 16.86
CA THR A 66 -2.81 2.76 17.14
C THR A 66 -1.90 1.59 17.49
N HIS A 67 -0.65 1.59 16.99
CA HIS A 67 0.33 0.56 17.27
C HIS A 67 1.75 1.13 17.12
N ARG A 68 2.71 0.62 17.91
CA ARG A 68 4.14 0.90 17.79
C ARG A 68 4.93 -0.34 18.16
N GLU A 69 5.94 -0.66 17.37
CA GLU A 69 6.85 -1.78 17.65
C GLU A 69 8.23 -1.57 17.04
N THR A 70 9.19 -2.38 17.46
CA THR A 70 10.52 -2.48 16.86
C THR A 70 10.68 -3.82 16.18
N ASN A 71 10.94 -3.82 14.89
CA ASN A 71 11.23 -5.00 14.11
C ASN A 71 12.75 -5.17 13.95
N SER A 72 13.35 -5.93 14.87
CA SER A 72 14.80 -6.16 14.88
C SER A 72 15.33 -6.91 13.67
N LYS A 73 14.49 -7.70 12.96
CA LYS A 73 14.90 -8.41 11.74
C LYS A 73 15.03 -7.47 10.55
N GLN A 74 14.12 -6.48 10.48
CA GLN A 74 14.13 -5.46 9.43
C GLN A 74 14.95 -4.23 9.82
N LEU A 75 15.42 -4.15 11.07
CA LEU A 75 16.17 -3.02 11.60
C LEU A 75 15.39 -1.71 11.50
N VAL A 76 14.12 -1.75 11.88
CA VAL A 76 13.20 -0.60 11.85
C VAL A 76 12.42 -0.48 13.14
N GLU A 77 12.09 0.74 13.49
CA GLU A 77 11.03 1.09 14.43
C GLU A 77 9.84 1.60 13.63
N GLU A 78 8.65 1.16 13.96
CA GLU A 78 7.46 1.43 13.17
C GLU A 78 6.25 1.80 14.02
N ALA A 79 5.41 2.66 13.47
CA ALA A 79 4.17 3.10 14.09
C ALA A 79 3.02 3.09 13.09
N MET A 80 1.89 2.52 13.49
CA MET A 80 0.63 2.63 12.76
C MET A 80 -0.16 3.80 13.32
N ILE A 81 -0.52 4.73 12.45
CA ILE A 81 -1.36 5.89 12.78
C ILE A 81 -2.63 5.88 11.94
N GLN A 82 -3.74 6.27 12.56
CA GLN A 82 -5.06 6.31 11.94
C GLN A 82 -5.46 7.74 11.64
N ILE A 83 -5.87 8.01 10.39
CA ILE A 83 -6.46 9.29 9.95
C ILE A 83 -7.81 8.96 9.32
N GLY A 84 -8.91 9.29 10.00
CA GLY A 84 -10.24 8.88 9.57
C GLY A 84 -10.35 7.35 9.48
N ASN A 85 -10.64 6.83 8.30
CA ASN A 85 -10.73 5.39 8.01
C ASN A 85 -9.47 4.84 7.30
N SER A 86 -8.40 5.62 7.21
CA SER A 86 -7.17 5.25 6.51
C SER A 86 -6.02 5.08 7.48
N THR A 87 -5.12 4.15 7.18
CA THR A 87 -3.95 3.85 8.00
C THR A 87 -2.68 4.28 7.29
N ILE A 88 -1.76 4.90 8.02
CA ILE A 88 -0.39 5.18 7.60
C ILE A 88 0.54 4.40 8.53
N GLN A 89 1.56 3.77 7.96
CA GLN A 89 2.68 3.19 8.68
C GLN A 89 3.88 4.14 8.58
N LEU A 90 4.37 4.63 9.70
CA LEU A 90 5.61 5.39 9.78
C LEU A 90 6.75 4.42 10.06
N LEU A 91 7.86 4.55 9.33
CA LEU A 91 9.01 3.63 9.36
C LEU A 91 10.29 4.44 9.58
N ALA A 92 10.94 4.24 10.71
CA ALA A 92 12.25 4.82 11.00
C ALA A 92 13.32 3.72 11.08
N ALA A 93 14.49 3.97 10.51
CA ALA A 93 15.61 3.04 10.56
C ALA A 93 16.23 3.03 11.97
N THR A 94 16.48 1.83 12.52
CA THR A 94 17.27 1.66 13.75
C THR A 94 18.74 1.34 13.48
N ASP A 95 19.08 1.04 12.20
CA ASP A 95 20.44 0.72 11.77
C ASP A 95 20.65 1.18 10.31
N PRO A 96 21.84 1.68 9.94
CA PRO A 96 22.15 2.06 8.55
C PRO A 96 22.02 0.92 7.53
N ALA A 97 22.10 -0.34 7.97
CA ALA A 97 21.93 -1.50 7.10
C ALA A 97 20.48 -1.75 6.69
N SER A 98 19.49 -1.13 7.38
CA SER A 98 18.07 -1.30 7.09
C SER A 98 17.71 -0.86 5.67
N THR A 99 16.61 -1.43 5.15
CA THR A 99 16.06 -1.02 3.85
C THR A 99 15.53 0.42 3.89
N ILE A 100 15.03 0.86 5.04
CA ILE A 100 14.52 2.23 5.25
C ILE A 100 15.65 3.24 5.22
N ALA A 101 16.80 2.98 5.91
CA ALA A 101 17.96 3.86 5.83
C ALA A 101 18.47 4.01 4.39
N LYS A 102 18.56 2.90 3.66
CA LYS A 102 18.96 2.90 2.23
C LYS A 102 17.98 3.65 1.34
N PHE A 103 16.67 3.51 1.61
CA PHE A 103 15.64 4.26 0.90
C PHE A 103 15.80 5.77 1.15
N ILE A 104 15.91 6.20 2.41
CA ILE A 104 16.08 7.62 2.77
C ILE A 104 17.36 8.20 2.15
N ALA A 105 18.47 7.47 2.21
CA ALA A 105 19.75 7.91 1.62
C ALA A 105 19.66 8.10 0.10
N LYS A 106 18.84 7.34 -0.59
CA LYS A 106 18.67 7.41 -2.05
C LYS A 106 17.60 8.40 -2.48
N SER A 107 16.48 8.47 -1.78
CA SER A 107 15.25 9.12 -2.24
C SER A 107 14.74 10.21 -1.30
N GLY A 108 15.35 10.35 -0.11
CA GLY A 108 14.84 11.20 0.96
C GLY A 108 13.69 10.56 1.72
N VAL A 109 13.12 11.28 2.66
CA VAL A 109 11.91 10.91 3.39
C VAL A 109 10.70 10.93 2.44
N GLY A 110 9.72 10.04 2.66
CA GLY A 110 8.54 9.98 1.80
C GLY A 110 7.91 8.60 1.72
N ILE A 111 6.94 8.46 0.82
CA ILE A 111 6.23 7.20 0.60
C ILE A 111 7.23 6.15 0.10
N GLN A 112 7.34 5.06 0.89
CA GLN A 112 8.26 3.96 0.60
C GLN A 112 7.52 2.77 -0.02
N GLN A 113 6.28 2.49 0.42
CA GLN A 113 5.49 1.36 -0.04
C GLN A 113 3.99 1.65 -0.01
N LEU A 114 3.25 0.88 -0.80
CA LEU A 114 1.79 0.78 -0.75
C LEU A 114 1.43 -0.65 -0.37
N ALA A 115 0.68 -0.82 0.72
CA ALA A 115 0.27 -2.13 1.20
C ALA A 115 -1.16 -2.46 0.76
N TYR A 116 -1.34 -3.64 0.17
CA TYR A 116 -2.64 -4.20 -0.16
C TYR A 116 -3.00 -5.34 0.79
N ARG A 117 -4.20 -5.25 1.36
CA ARG A 117 -4.77 -6.33 2.17
C ARG A 117 -5.23 -7.48 1.29
N VAL A 118 -4.84 -8.69 1.68
CA VAL A 118 -5.29 -9.93 1.05
C VAL A 118 -5.88 -10.88 2.09
N THR A 119 -6.77 -11.76 1.66
CA THR A 119 -7.41 -12.76 2.54
C THR A 119 -6.57 -14.02 2.73
N ASP A 120 -5.65 -14.29 1.78
CA ASP A 120 -4.73 -15.44 1.77
C ASP A 120 -3.44 -15.01 1.04
N ILE A 121 -2.36 -14.83 1.80
CA ILE A 121 -1.09 -14.38 1.25
C ILE A 121 -0.43 -15.42 0.35
N SER A 122 -0.58 -16.70 0.67
CA SER A 122 0.02 -17.77 -0.12
C SER A 122 -0.62 -17.85 -1.50
N ALA A 123 -1.96 -17.75 -1.58
CA ALA A 123 -2.68 -17.70 -2.84
C ALA A 123 -2.35 -16.42 -3.64
N ALA A 124 -2.27 -15.26 -2.96
CA ALA A 124 -1.93 -13.99 -3.58
C ALA A 124 -0.50 -14.00 -4.17
N VAL A 125 0.47 -14.51 -3.43
CA VAL A 125 1.87 -14.65 -3.86
C VAL A 125 1.99 -15.63 -5.04
N ALA A 126 1.30 -16.78 -5.00
CA ALA A 126 1.30 -17.75 -6.10
C ALA A 126 0.75 -17.13 -7.38
N ALA A 127 -0.36 -16.40 -7.29
CA ALA A 127 -0.96 -15.69 -8.43
C ALA A 127 -0.03 -14.59 -8.97
N ALA A 128 0.59 -13.78 -8.10
CA ALA A 128 1.54 -12.76 -8.54
C ALA A 128 2.71 -13.37 -9.34
N ARG A 129 3.25 -14.51 -8.87
CA ARG A 129 4.29 -15.24 -9.61
C ARG A 129 3.79 -15.78 -10.95
N ALA A 130 2.57 -16.32 -11.00
CA ALA A 130 1.96 -16.80 -12.24
C ALA A 130 1.73 -15.69 -13.26
N LEU A 131 1.47 -14.46 -12.79
CA LEU A 131 1.38 -13.25 -13.61
C LEU A 131 2.76 -12.68 -14.02
N GLY A 132 3.87 -13.37 -13.68
CA GLY A 132 5.24 -12.94 -14.02
C GLY A 132 5.80 -11.85 -13.13
N MET A 133 5.15 -11.53 -12.02
CA MET A 133 5.62 -10.51 -11.08
C MET A 133 6.72 -11.08 -10.15
N ARG A 134 7.76 -10.30 -9.90
CA ARG A 134 8.82 -10.68 -8.96
C ARG A 134 8.36 -10.48 -7.53
N VAL A 135 8.29 -11.56 -6.79
CA VAL A 135 8.05 -11.58 -5.35
C VAL A 135 9.40 -11.57 -4.64
N LEU A 136 9.61 -10.65 -3.70
CA LEU A 136 10.93 -10.37 -3.13
C LEU A 136 11.40 -11.43 -2.12
N TYR A 137 10.48 -12.07 -1.41
CA TYR A 137 10.80 -13.16 -0.49
C TYR A 137 10.25 -14.48 -0.99
N GLU A 138 11.05 -15.54 -0.87
CA GLU A 138 10.60 -16.89 -1.23
C GLU A 138 9.42 -17.35 -0.38
N LYS A 139 9.49 -17.07 0.92
CA LYS A 139 8.44 -17.34 1.92
C LYS A 139 7.93 -16.02 2.50
N GLU A 140 6.69 -16.03 2.96
CA GLU A 140 6.12 -14.91 3.70
C GLU A 140 6.97 -14.57 4.94
N GLN A 141 7.03 -13.30 5.26
CA GLN A 141 7.66 -12.77 6.47
C GLN A 141 6.58 -12.38 7.48
N ILE A 142 7.00 -12.18 8.72
CA ILE A 142 6.14 -11.59 9.75
C ILE A 142 6.42 -10.08 9.77
N GLY A 143 5.38 -9.32 9.50
CA GLY A 143 5.37 -7.86 9.56
C GLY A 143 4.65 -7.35 10.80
N THR A 144 4.27 -6.08 10.75
CA THR A 144 3.65 -5.35 11.86
C THR A 144 2.45 -6.08 12.46
N ALA A 145 2.36 -6.07 13.78
CA ALA A 145 1.30 -6.71 14.55
C ALA A 145 1.11 -8.21 14.23
N GLY A 146 2.16 -8.89 13.78
CA GLY A 146 2.15 -10.32 13.48
C GLY A 146 1.51 -10.68 12.13
N ALA A 147 1.18 -9.73 11.28
CA ALA A 147 0.64 -9.98 9.95
C ALA A 147 1.63 -10.77 9.09
N LYS A 148 1.13 -11.60 8.18
CA LYS A 148 1.97 -12.21 7.16
C LYS A 148 2.12 -11.24 5.99
N ILE A 149 3.35 -11.06 5.52
CA ILE A 149 3.67 -10.12 4.47
C ILE A 149 4.56 -10.72 3.40
N ASN A 150 4.49 -10.15 2.20
CA ASN A 150 5.48 -10.30 1.14
C ASN A 150 5.45 -9.05 0.25
N PHE A 151 6.50 -8.85 -0.56
CA PHE A 151 6.61 -7.67 -1.40
C PHE A 151 6.70 -8.04 -2.87
N LEU A 152 6.11 -7.20 -3.71
CA LEU A 152 6.24 -7.24 -5.16
C LEU A 152 7.23 -6.16 -5.61
N HIS A 153 8.09 -6.53 -6.56
CA HIS A 153 9.15 -5.64 -7.02
C HIS A 153 8.60 -4.42 -7.75
N PRO A 154 9.09 -3.18 -7.47
CA PRO A 154 8.59 -1.94 -8.06
C PRO A 154 8.53 -1.92 -9.58
N LYS A 155 9.47 -2.55 -10.27
CA LYS A 155 9.48 -2.60 -11.74
C LYS A 155 8.27 -3.34 -12.35
N ASP A 156 7.60 -4.18 -11.56
CA ASP A 156 6.44 -4.93 -12.00
C ASP A 156 5.11 -4.31 -11.52
N CYS A 157 5.23 -3.24 -10.69
CA CYS A 157 4.12 -2.53 -10.06
C CYS A 157 4.13 -1.03 -10.39
N GLY A 158 4.50 -0.65 -11.62
CA GLY A 158 4.47 0.75 -12.04
C GLY A 158 5.44 1.68 -11.30
N GLY A 159 6.53 1.15 -10.73
CA GLY A 159 7.52 1.91 -9.97
C GLY A 159 7.25 1.96 -8.46
N VAL A 160 6.16 1.37 -7.99
CA VAL A 160 5.77 1.35 -6.57
C VAL A 160 6.19 0.04 -5.92
N LEU A 161 6.83 0.09 -4.76
CA LEU A 161 7.00 -1.10 -3.92
C LEU A 161 5.63 -1.47 -3.35
N VAL A 162 5.13 -2.64 -3.71
CA VAL A 162 3.84 -3.13 -3.22
C VAL A 162 4.06 -4.18 -2.16
N GLU A 163 3.42 -4.01 -1.01
CA GLU A 163 3.34 -5.00 0.04
C GLU A 163 2.00 -5.75 -0.04
N LEU A 164 2.03 -7.06 0.07
CA LEU A 164 0.83 -7.88 0.28
C LEU A 164 0.75 -8.22 1.77
N VAL A 165 -0.41 -7.96 2.39
CA VAL A 165 -0.61 -8.11 3.84
C VAL A 165 -1.82 -9.00 4.13
N GLU A 166 -1.59 -10.11 4.83
CA GLU A 166 -2.65 -10.90 5.45
C GLU A 166 -2.64 -10.62 6.96
N PRO A 167 -3.58 -9.83 7.49
CA PRO A 167 -3.67 -9.55 8.92
C PRO A 167 -3.94 -10.82 9.73
N VAL A 168 -3.53 -10.82 10.99
CA VAL A 168 -3.91 -11.87 11.93
C VAL A 168 -5.44 -11.89 12.06
N LYS A 169 -6.05 -13.06 11.87
CA LYS A 169 -7.50 -13.23 12.08
C LYS A 169 -7.80 -13.06 13.59
N LYS A 170 -8.67 -12.10 13.86
CA LYS A 170 -9.21 -11.89 15.22
C LYS A 170 -10.28 -12.92 15.55
#